data_5f43a417b6d9f0494c498fd3bb1da177
#
_entry.id   5f43a417b6d9f0494c498fd3bb1da177
#
_cell.length_a   1.000
_cell.length_b   1.000
_cell.length_c   1.000
_cell.angle_alpha   90.00
_cell.angle_beta   90.00
_cell.angle_gamma   90.00
#
_symmetry.space_group_name_H-M   'P 1'
#
loop_
_entity.id
_entity.type
_entity.pdbx_description
1 polymer ?
#
loop_
_entity_poly.entity_id
_entity_poly.type
_entity_poly.pdbx_seq_one_letter_code
_entity_poly.pdbx_strand_id
1 'polypeptide(L)'
;MNIREKILVVEDEKSISHFISTVLNSHGYEAIQARSGAEALSIISSHCPDLVILDLGLPDMDGMEILRSIRSWSSLPVVVVSARSHEQDKVDALDLGADDYLTKPFGTDELLARVRTAIRHTRTASGNDEIARTGTYTVGEL
;
A
#
# COMPACT_ATOMS: atom_id res chain seq x y z
N MET A 1 -5.32 24.66 4.71
CA MET A 1 -4.62 24.01 3.60
C MET A 1 -4.82 22.51 3.67
N ASN A 2 -5.19 21.89 2.56
CA ASN A 2 -5.38 20.46 2.53
C ASN A 2 -4.17 19.76 1.94
N ILE A 3 -3.55 18.95 2.75
CA ILE A 3 -2.45 18.13 2.29
C ILE A 3 -3.02 16.74 2.00
N ARG A 4 -2.96 16.33 0.75
CA ARG A 4 -3.44 15.02 0.35
C ARG A 4 -2.39 13.97 0.57
N GLU A 5 -2.79 12.82 1.12
CA GLU A 5 -1.89 11.68 1.14
C GLU A 5 -1.63 11.22 -0.28
N LYS A 6 -0.37 10.91 -0.56
CA LYS A 6 0.06 10.42 -1.86
C LYS A 6 0.03 8.91 -1.87
N ILE A 7 -0.66 8.36 -2.84
CA ILE A 7 -0.78 6.91 -2.96
C ILE A 7 -0.20 6.49 -4.30
N LEU A 8 0.83 5.67 -4.24
CA LEU A 8 1.46 5.13 -5.44
C LEU A 8 0.68 3.90 -5.89
N VAL A 9 0.22 3.92 -7.14
CA VAL A 9 -0.52 2.80 -7.73
C VAL A 9 0.42 2.10 -8.71
N VAL A 10 0.84 0.89 -8.36
CA VAL A 10 1.77 0.11 -9.17
C VAL A 10 0.97 -0.94 -9.91
N GLU A 11 0.68 -0.68 -11.16
CA GLU A 11 -0.21 -1.50 -11.98
C GLU A 11 0.13 -1.27 -13.45
N ASP A 12 0.42 -2.35 -14.19
CA ASP A 12 0.78 -2.21 -15.60
C ASP A 12 -0.44 -2.15 -16.52
N GLU A 13 -1.58 -2.62 -16.07
CA GLU A 13 -2.79 -2.59 -16.89
C GLU A 13 -3.44 -1.22 -16.77
N LYS A 14 -3.46 -0.51 -17.90
CA LYS A 14 -3.85 0.90 -17.95
C LYS A 14 -5.25 1.15 -17.41
N SER A 15 -6.21 0.30 -17.77
CA SER A 15 -7.59 0.50 -17.36
C SER A 15 -7.76 0.35 -15.86
N ILE A 16 -7.06 -0.60 -15.26
CA ILE A 16 -7.14 -0.82 -13.82
C ILE A 16 -6.44 0.31 -13.08
N SER A 17 -5.26 0.70 -13.55
CA SER A 17 -4.53 1.81 -12.97
C SER A 17 -5.35 3.10 -13.01
N HIS A 18 -5.99 3.36 -14.13
CA HIS A 18 -6.83 4.55 -14.29
C HIS A 18 -8.03 4.50 -13.35
N PHE A 19 -8.68 3.33 -13.25
CA PHE A 19 -9.82 3.16 -12.38
C PHE A 19 -9.44 3.43 -10.91
N ILE A 20 -8.37 2.81 -10.45
CA ILE A 20 -7.93 2.99 -9.06
C ILE A 20 -7.56 4.45 -8.82
N SER A 21 -6.82 5.05 -9.74
CA SER A 21 -6.37 6.44 -9.59
C SER A 21 -7.55 7.40 -9.54
N THR A 22 -8.55 7.18 -10.39
CA THR A 22 -9.75 8.03 -10.42
C THR A 22 -10.49 7.95 -9.10
N VAL A 23 -10.66 6.73 -8.58
CA VAL A 23 -11.34 6.53 -7.30
C VAL A 23 -10.59 7.25 -6.17
N LEU A 24 -9.26 7.08 -6.12
CA LEU A 24 -8.46 7.71 -5.07
C LEU A 24 -8.54 9.23 -5.16
N ASN A 25 -8.36 9.77 -6.36
CA ASN A 25 -8.38 11.22 -6.54
C ASN A 25 -9.73 11.82 -6.15
N SER A 26 -10.83 11.12 -6.43
CA SER A 26 -12.15 11.65 -6.06
C SER A 26 -12.45 11.54 -4.58
N HIS A 27 -11.62 10.83 -3.82
CA HIS A 27 -11.83 10.68 -2.38
C HIS A 27 -10.75 11.39 -1.56
N GLY A 28 -10.06 12.35 -2.17
CA GLY A 28 -9.17 13.23 -1.42
C GLY A 28 -7.73 12.79 -1.35
N TYR A 29 -7.35 11.75 -2.08
CA TYR A 29 -5.97 11.30 -2.16
C TYR A 29 -5.33 11.83 -3.44
N GLU A 30 -4.02 11.80 -3.49
CA GLU A 30 -3.28 12.12 -4.71
C GLU A 30 -2.67 10.83 -5.24
N ALA A 31 -3.20 10.32 -6.37
CA ALA A 31 -2.70 9.08 -6.95
C ALA A 31 -1.51 9.36 -7.87
N ILE A 32 -0.47 8.56 -7.71
CA ILE A 32 0.71 8.59 -8.58
C ILE A 32 0.80 7.20 -9.20
N GLN A 33 1.03 7.13 -10.50
CA GLN A 33 0.98 5.86 -11.22
C GLN A 33 2.38 5.40 -11.60
N ALA A 34 2.64 4.11 -11.40
CA ALA A 34 3.83 3.43 -11.89
C ALA A 34 3.37 2.19 -12.63
N ARG A 35 4.00 1.89 -13.76
CA ARG A 35 3.57 0.79 -14.63
C ARG A 35 4.52 -0.40 -14.58
N SER A 36 5.58 -0.30 -13.80
CA SER A 36 6.58 -1.35 -13.67
C SER A 36 7.20 -1.29 -12.29
N GLY A 37 7.91 -2.35 -11.93
CA GLY A 37 8.60 -2.39 -10.66
C GLY A 37 9.73 -1.38 -10.58
N ALA A 38 10.49 -1.23 -11.67
CA ALA A 38 11.59 -0.27 -11.72
C ALA A 38 11.08 1.16 -11.50
N GLU A 39 9.98 1.51 -12.19
CA GLU A 39 9.39 2.83 -12.04
C GLU A 39 8.87 3.03 -10.61
N ALA A 40 8.25 2.00 -10.04
CA ALA A 40 7.73 2.07 -8.68
C ALA A 40 8.84 2.38 -7.68
N LEU A 41 9.94 1.65 -7.74
CA LEU A 41 11.05 1.85 -6.81
C LEU A 41 11.64 3.23 -6.95
N SER A 42 11.73 3.74 -8.17
CA SER A 42 12.21 5.10 -8.41
C SER A 42 11.30 6.14 -7.80
N ILE A 43 9.98 5.98 -7.97
CA ILE A 43 9.00 6.93 -7.44
C ILE A 43 8.97 6.89 -5.93
N ILE A 44 9.09 5.71 -5.32
CA ILE A 44 9.11 5.61 -3.86
C ILE A 44 10.26 6.44 -3.30
N SER A 45 11.43 6.39 -3.93
CA SER A 45 12.59 7.15 -3.48
C SER A 45 12.42 8.66 -3.69
N SER A 46 11.80 9.06 -4.79
CA SER A 46 11.78 10.47 -5.18
C SER A 46 10.54 11.22 -4.70
N HIS A 47 9.40 10.54 -4.55
CA HIS A 47 8.13 11.19 -4.22
C HIS A 47 7.63 10.87 -2.83
N CYS A 48 8.24 9.91 -2.14
CA CYS A 48 7.90 9.56 -0.76
C CYS A 48 6.39 9.39 -0.55
N PRO A 49 5.77 8.44 -1.25
CA PRO A 49 4.31 8.26 -1.08
C PRO A 49 3.98 7.79 0.34
N ASP A 50 2.74 8.00 0.72
CA ASP A 50 2.26 7.63 2.04
C ASP A 50 1.75 6.19 2.09
N LEU A 51 1.45 5.61 0.93
CA LEU A 51 0.96 4.25 0.81
C LEU A 51 1.21 3.76 -0.60
N VAL A 52 1.40 2.46 -0.77
CA VAL A 52 1.57 1.83 -2.08
C VAL A 52 0.45 0.81 -2.28
N ILE A 53 -0.22 0.90 -3.42
CA ILE A 53 -1.10 -0.16 -3.89
C ILE A 53 -0.29 -0.93 -4.93
N LEU A 54 -0.07 -2.21 -4.71
CA LEU A 54 0.90 -2.99 -5.46
C LEU A 54 0.27 -4.21 -6.10
N ASP A 55 0.32 -4.26 -7.43
CA ASP A 55 -0.06 -5.46 -8.16
C ASP A 55 1.14 -6.41 -8.20
N LEU A 56 0.89 -7.69 -8.02
CA LEU A 56 1.96 -8.68 -8.02
C LEU A 56 2.39 -9.09 -9.43
N GLY A 57 1.49 -8.99 -10.40
CA GLY A 57 1.76 -9.46 -11.76
C GLY A 57 2.31 -8.38 -12.66
N LEU A 58 3.50 -7.86 -12.39
CA LEU A 58 4.11 -6.82 -13.19
C LEU A 58 4.99 -7.41 -14.30
N PRO A 59 5.25 -6.63 -15.37
CA PRO A 59 5.97 -7.18 -16.52
C PRO A 59 7.46 -7.38 -16.30
N ASP A 60 8.09 -6.58 -15.43
CA ASP A 60 9.55 -6.61 -15.28
C ASP A 60 10.02 -7.37 -14.04
N MET A 61 9.17 -7.51 -13.03
CA MET A 61 9.54 -8.28 -11.84
C MET A 61 8.29 -8.68 -11.07
N ASP A 62 8.43 -9.69 -10.23
CA ASP A 62 7.32 -10.11 -9.37
C ASP A 62 7.11 -9.03 -8.30
N GLY A 63 5.84 -8.65 -8.08
CA GLY A 63 5.52 -7.68 -7.05
C GLY A 63 5.98 -8.10 -5.66
N MET A 64 6.11 -9.41 -5.40
CA MET A 64 6.66 -9.89 -4.13
C MET A 64 8.09 -9.41 -3.92
N GLU A 65 8.88 -9.30 -4.99
CA GLU A 65 10.23 -8.77 -4.91
C GLU A 65 10.24 -7.28 -4.57
N ILE A 66 9.27 -6.54 -5.12
CA ILE A 66 9.11 -5.13 -4.79
C ILE A 66 8.78 -4.98 -3.31
N LEU A 67 7.85 -5.78 -2.82
CA LEU A 67 7.46 -5.77 -1.42
C LEU A 67 8.66 -6.07 -0.52
N ARG A 68 9.43 -7.10 -0.87
CA ARG A 68 10.63 -7.45 -0.11
C ARG A 68 11.61 -6.30 -0.09
N SER A 69 11.81 -5.67 -1.25
CA SER A 69 12.72 -4.53 -1.36
C SER A 69 12.29 -3.38 -0.47
N ILE A 70 11.01 -3.01 -0.52
CA ILE A 70 10.49 -1.93 0.31
C ILE A 70 10.70 -2.25 1.79
N ARG A 71 10.40 -3.46 2.20
CA ARG A 71 10.48 -3.84 3.61
C ARG A 71 11.90 -3.91 4.13
N SER A 72 12.89 -4.02 3.24
CA SER A 72 14.28 -4.06 3.69
C SER A 72 14.73 -2.72 4.28
N TRP A 73 14.00 -1.62 3.99
CA TRP A 73 14.42 -0.30 4.46
C TRP A 73 13.27 0.61 4.91
N SER A 74 12.01 0.15 4.84
CA SER A 74 10.89 1.04 5.13
C SER A 74 9.70 0.27 5.70
N SER A 75 8.90 0.96 6.51
CA SER A 75 7.61 0.45 6.99
C SER A 75 6.44 1.06 6.24
N LEU A 76 6.70 1.60 5.06
CA LEU A 76 5.69 2.19 4.19
C LEU A 76 4.50 1.23 4.01
N PRO A 77 3.25 1.67 4.24
CA PRO A 77 2.11 0.77 4.09
C PRO A 77 1.97 0.28 2.66
N VAL A 78 1.73 -1.01 2.50
CA VAL A 78 1.55 -1.64 1.19
C VAL A 78 0.27 -2.45 1.20
N VAL A 79 -0.64 -2.13 0.31
CA VAL A 79 -1.86 -2.92 0.08
C VAL A 79 -1.67 -3.65 -1.25
N VAL A 80 -1.63 -4.97 -1.21
CA VAL A 80 -1.46 -5.78 -2.41
C VAL A 80 -2.81 -5.97 -3.08
N VAL A 81 -2.86 -5.80 -4.40
CA VAL A 81 -4.05 -6.00 -5.21
C VAL A 81 -3.68 -6.98 -6.31
N SER A 82 -4.29 -8.15 -6.35
CA SER A 82 -3.80 -9.20 -7.24
C SER A 82 -4.91 -10.13 -7.69
N ALA A 83 -4.76 -10.70 -8.88
CA ALA A 83 -5.63 -11.77 -9.33
C ALA A 83 -5.29 -13.11 -8.70
N ARG A 84 -4.14 -13.22 -8.03
CA ARG A 84 -3.76 -14.44 -7.32
C ARG A 84 -4.64 -14.58 -6.10
N SER A 85 -5.43 -15.67 -6.05
CA SER A 85 -6.44 -15.83 -5.01
C SER A 85 -6.21 -17.01 -4.09
N HIS A 86 -5.12 -17.75 -4.28
CA HIS A 86 -4.81 -18.88 -3.41
C HIS A 86 -4.41 -18.38 -2.04
N GLU A 87 -4.80 -19.12 -1.03
CA GLU A 87 -4.49 -18.77 0.35
C GLU A 87 -2.99 -18.59 0.56
N GLN A 88 -2.17 -19.43 -0.08
CA GLN A 88 -0.72 -19.35 0.08
C GLN A 88 -0.18 -18.02 -0.46
N ASP A 89 -0.72 -17.53 -1.56
CA ASP A 89 -0.29 -16.22 -2.09
C ASP A 89 -0.54 -15.11 -1.08
N LYS A 90 -1.70 -15.15 -0.44
CA LYS A 90 -2.05 -14.15 0.57
C LYS A 90 -1.14 -14.25 1.79
N VAL A 91 -0.92 -15.47 2.26
CA VAL A 91 -0.05 -15.70 3.41
C VAL A 91 1.36 -15.21 3.13
N ASP A 92 1.89 -15.54 1.94
CA ASP A 92 3.24 -15.14 1.58
C ASP A 92 3.38 -13.62 1.54
N ALA A 93 2.41 -12.93 0.96
CA ALA A 93 2.45 -11.47 0.89
C ALA A 93 2.39 -10.86 2.28
N LEU A 94 1.49 -11.34 3.12
CA LEU A 94 1.33 -10.80 4.48
C LEU A 94 2.57 -11.10 5.32
N ASP A 95 3.15 -12.29 5.17
CA ASP A 95 4.37 -12.64 5.88
C ASP A 95 5.56 -11.78 5.46
N LEU A 96 5.60 -11.38 4.18
CA LEU A 96 6.63 -10.46 3.71
C LEU A 96 6.42 -9.03 4.19
N GLY A 97 5.26 -8.74 4.77
CA GLY A 97 5.02 -7.44 5.35
C GLY A 97 3.98 -6.58 4.65
N ALA A 98 3.18 -7.16 3.77
CA ALA A 98 2.04 -6.42 3.21
C ALA A 98 1.04 -6.14 4.33
N ASP A 99 0.46 -4.95 4.30
CA ASP A 99 -0.54 -4.57 5.32
C ASP A 99 -1.89 -5.17 5.01
N ASP A 100 -2.17 -5.45 3.75
CA ASP A 100 -3.43 -6.05 3.35
C ASP A 100 -3.31 -6.67 1.97
N TYR A 101 -4.30 -7.49 1.62
CA TYR A 101 -4.32 -8.20 0.35
C TYR A 101 -5.74 -8.21 -0.20
N LEU A 102 -5.93 -7.58 -1.36
CA LEU A 102 -7.21 -7.55 -2.05
C LEU A 102 -7.14 -8.40 -3.31
N THR A 103 -8.10 -9.29 -3.45
CA THR A 103 -8.17 -10.14 -4.64
C THR A 103 -9.01 -9.45 -5.70
N LYS A 104 -8.52 -9.44 -6.94
CA LYS A 104 -9.28 -8.92 -8.07
C LYS A 104 -10.36 -9.93 -8.47
N PRO A 105 -11.54 -9.50 -8.85
CA PRO A 105 -12.03 -8.12 -8.85
C PRO A 105 -12.42 -7.67 -7.44
N PHE A 106 -12.26 -6.39 -7.17
CA PHE A 106 -12.59 -5.83 -5.86
C PHE A 106 -13.56 -4.67 -6.04
N GLY A 107 -14.30 -4.35 -4.99
CA GLY A 107 -15.22 -3.24 -5.01
C GLY A 107 -14.53 -1.93 -4.66
N THR A 108 -15.10 -0.83 -5.13
CA THR A 108 -14.60 0.50 -4.84
C THR A 108 -14.56 0.77 -3.34
N ASP A 109 -15.67 0.45 -2.66
CA ASP A 109 -15.76 0.70 -1.22
C ASP A 109 -14.78 -0.15 -0.45
N GLU A 110 -14.54 -1.38 -0.89
CA GLU A 110 -13.59 -2.26 -0.24
C GLU A 110 -12.17 -1.70 -0.38
N LEU A 111 -11.81 -1.26 -1.58
CA LEU A 111 -10.50 -0.67 -1.81
C LEU A 111 -10.29 0.54 -0.90
N LEU A 112 -11.27 1.44 -0.85
CA LEU A 112 -11.17 2.64 -0.04
C LEU A 112 -11.07 2.33 1.45
N ALA A 113 -11.82 1.33 1.90
CA ALA A 113 -11.77 0.93 3.31
C ALA A 113 -10.39 0.40 3.68
N ARG A 114 -9.78 -0.39 2.80
CA ARG A 114 -8.45 -0.92 3.07
C ARG A 114 -7.39 0.18 3.07
N VAL A 115 -7.51 1.12 2.15
CA VAL A 115 -6.59 2.27 2.10
C VAL A 115 -6.71 3.09 3.39
N ARG A 116 -7.94 3.41 3.80
CA ARG A 116 -8.15 4.18 5.03
C ARG A 116 -7.57 3.47 6.25
N THR A 117 -7.80 2.17 6.31
CA THR A 117 -7.31 1.37 7.44
C THR A 117 -5.80 1.34 7.49
N ALA A 118 -5.14 1.15 6.34
CA ALA A 118 -3.68 1.10 6.28
C ALA A 118 -3.07 2.43 6.69
N ILE A 119 -3.63 3.53 6.21
CA ILE A 119 -3.13 4.87 6.56
C ILE A 119 -3.35 5.14 8.04
N ARG A 120 -4.52 4.78 8.57
CA ARG A 120 -4.84 4.99 9.98
C ARG A 120 -3.90 4.19 10.88
N HIS A 121 -3.59 2.95 10.51
CA HIS A 121 -2.66 2.13 11.30
C HIS A 121 -1.28 2.76 11.36
N THR A 122 -0.82 3.33 10.28
CA THR A 122 0.48 4.00 10.26
C THR A 122 0.48 5.19 11.22
N ARG A 123 -0.57 6.00 11.19
CA ARG A 123 -0.67 7.14 12.10
C ARG A 123 -0.76 6.70 13.54
N THR A 124 -1.55 5.66 13.79
CA THR A 124 -1.73 5.13 15.14
C THR A 124 -0.41 4.56 15.65
N ALA A 125 0.33 3.86 14.81
CA ALA A 125 1.62 3.31 15.21
C ALA A 125 2.59 4.42 15.58
N SER A 126 2.63 5.52 14.81
CA SER A 126 3.48 6.67 15.13
C SER A 126 3.08 7.29 16.46
N GLY A 127 1.78 7.47 16.68
CA GLY A 127 1.29 7.99 17.95
C GLY A 127 1.59 7.06 19.11
N ASN A 128 1.41 5.76 18.91
CA ASN A 128 1.71 4.77 19.92
C ASN A 128 3.19 4.73 20.26
N ASP A 129 4.05 4.91 19.28
CA ASP A 129 5.48 4.97 19.50
C ASP A 129 5.83 6.12 20.44
N GLU A 130 5.21 7.27 20.24
CA GLU A 130 5.42 8.39 21.12
C GLU A 130 4.93 8.10 22.53
N ILE A 131 3.77 7.50 22.64
CA ILE A 131 3.22 7.13 23.95
C ILE A 131 4.11 6.11 24.62
N ALA A 132 4.59 5.13 23.88
CA ALA A 132 5.49 4.13 24.44
C ALA A 132 6.76 4.76 24.96
N ARG A 133 7.29 5.75 24.26
CA ARG A 133 8.50 6.44 24.69
C ARG A 133 8.26 7.22 25.97
N THR A 134 7.02 7.64 26.23
CA THR A 134 6.69 8.27 27.49
C THR A 134 6.38 7.27 28.60
N GLY A 135 6.40 5.99 28.27
CA GLY A 135 6.29 4.93 29.27
C GLY A 135 4.89 4.49 29.61
N THR A 136 3.91 4.85 28.82
CA THR A 136 2.52 4.50 29.14
C THR A 136 1.88 3.55 28.15
N TYR A 137 2.59 3.02 27.25
CA TYR A 137 2.00 2.18 26.22
C TYR A 137 1.51 0.85 26.75
N THR A 138 0.39 0.45 26.29
CA THR A 138 -0.08 -0.89 26.49
C THR A 138 -0.72 -1.38 25.23
N VAL A 139 -1.04 -1.71 24.85
CA VAL A 139 -1.69 -2.07 24.09
C VAL A 139 -2.28 -2.25 23.47
N GLY A 140 -2.32 -2.17 23.47
CA GLY A 140 -2.78 -2.40 22.95
C GLY A 140 -3.12 -2.91 22.48
N GLU A 141 -2.68 -2.97 22.71
CA GLU A 141 -2.80 -3.38 22.53
C GLU A 141 -3.39 -3.73 22.38
N LEU A 142 -3.32 -3.54 22.64
CA LEU A 142 -3.68 -3.59 22.68
C LEU A 142 -4.13 -3.62 22.48
#